data_f8837c40fdb92d484beb78b1d0b7634d
#
_entry.id   f8837c40fdb92d484beb78b1d0b7634d
#
_cell.length_a   1.000
_cell.length_b   1.000
_cell.length_c   1.000
_cell.angle_alpha   90.00
_cell.angle_beta   90.00
_cell.angle_gamma   90.00
#
_symmetry.space_group_name_H-M   'P 1'
#
loop_
_entity.id
_entity.type
_entity.pdbx_description
1 polymer ?
#
loop_
_entity_poly.entity_id
_entity_poly.type
_entity_poly.pdbx_seq_one_letter_code
_entity_poly.pdbx_strand_id
1 'polypeptide(L)'
;MAGATVSLNGQMDALDPQPSWARRLTGLPGITLCFIWGLAEGTFFFVVPDVAISMVAMLKPRRVWRHILAAIAGSVIAGMILFSWSVSAPEAAHRAVARVPFVTAWMFARVHASLQEHRSGAIFLGPMSGIPYKIYAIEAPEFVGRNTFLLCTGPARAARFLMIWGGFGIAGNFLRRSRNWTARKLSILQGTFWILFYAFYWGMIVLP
;
A
#
# COMPACT_ATOMS: atom_id res chain seq x y z
N MET A 1 40.56 -26.07 12.24
CA MET A 1 40.55 -24.69 11.82
C MET A 1 39.24 -24.44 11.04
N ALA A 2 38.21 -23.94 11.72
CA ALA A 2 36.93 -23.59 11.08
C ALA A 2 36.99 -22.12 10.75
N GLY A 3 37.20 -21.78 9.46
CA GLY A 3 37.19 -20.42 8.96
C GLY A 3 35.74 -19.88 8.98
N ALA A 4 35.47 -18.90 9.80
CA ALA A 4 34.22 -18.19 9.86
C ALA A 4 34.03 -17.44 8.52
N THR A 5 33.15 -17.92 7.65
CA THR A 5 32.64 -17.17 6.51
C THR A 5 31.72 -16.06 7.05
N VAL A 6 32.33 -14.93 7.40
CA VAL A 6 31.58 -13.68 7.65
C VAL A 6 30.92 -13.34 6.34
N SER A 7 29.58 -13.40 6.27
CA SER A 7 28.87 -13.10 5.05
C SER A 7 29.14 -11.65 4.63
N LEU A 8 29.44 -11.41 3.36
CA LEU A 8 29.68 -10.08 2.78
C LEU A 8 28.57 -9.06 3.11
N ASN A 9 27.35 -9.54 3.36
CA ASN A 9 26.22 -8.73 3.86
C ASN A 9 26.40 -8.21 5.30
N GLY A 10 27.07 -8.96 6.18
CA GLY A 10 27.36 -8.52 7.56
C GLY A 10 28.45 -7.45 7.59
N GLN A 11 29.42 -7.53 6.69
CA GLN A 11 30.47 -6.51 6.56
C GLN A 11 29.92 -5.19 5.96
N MET A 12 29.01 -5.25 5.00
CA MET A 12 28.38 -4.05 4.41
C MET A 12 27.44 -3.34 5.42
N ASP A 13 26.75 -4.10 6.29
CA ASP A 13 25.92 -3.51 7.37
C ASP A 13 26.77 -2.88 8.48
N ALA A 14 28.04 -3.29 8.64
CA ALA A 14 28.97 -2.72 9.62
C ALA A 14 29.66 -1.42 9.13
N LEU A 15 29.78 -1.24 7.81
CA LEU A 15 30.46 -0.08 7.21
C LEU A 15 29.55 1.15 7.02
N ASP A 16 28.22 0.99 7.04
CA ASP A 16 27.25 2.11 7.00
C ASP A 16 26.18 1.90 8.08
N PRO A 17 26.40 2.42 9.30
CA PRO A 17 25.44 2.29 10.39
C PRO A 17 24.13 2.98 9.99
N GLN A 18 23.13 2.14 9.68
CA GLN A 18 21.81 2.63 9.27
C GLN A 18 21.28 3.65 10.28
N PRO A 19 20.80 4.82 9.83
CA PRO A 19 20.28 5.84 10.72
C PRO A 19 19.14 5.28 11.57
N SER A 20 18.95 5.83 12.76
CA SER A 20 17.97 5.33 13.75
C SER A 20 16.55 5.20 13.18
N TRP A 21 16.15 6.14 12.33
CA TRP A 21 14.85 6.10 11.66
C TRP A 21 14.70 4.90 10.71
N ALA A 22 15.74 4.54 9.95
CA ALA A 22 15.73 3.40 9.05
C ALA A 22 15.63 2.07 9.81
N ARG A 23 16.32 1.96 10.97
CA ARG A 23 16.18 0.80 11.85
C ARG A 23 14.77 0.67 12.43
N ARG A 24 14.16 1.78 12.86
CA ARG A 24 12.77 1.80 13.34
C ARG A 24 11.80 1.40 12.24
N LEU A 25 11.94 1.99 11.05
CA LEU A 25 11.05 1.72 9.92
C LEU A 25 11.14 0.26 9.44
N THR A 26 12.34 -0.34 9.44
CA THR A 26 12.54 -1.75 9.01
C THR A 26 12.32 -2.76 10.13
N GLY A 27 12.03 -2.33 11.33
CA GLY A 27 11.75 -3.13 12.53
C GLY A 27 10.26 -3.21 12.89
N LEU A 28 9.97 -3.62 14.12
CA LEU A 28 8.61 -3.75 14.63
C LEU A 28 7.79 -2.45 14.54
N PRO A 29 8.34 -1.25 14.89
CA PRO A 29 7.56 -0.02 14.74
C PRO A 29 7.10 0.24 13.30
N GLY A 30 7.92 -0.10 12.29
CA GLY A 30 7.54 0.03 10.89
C GLY A 30 6.46 -0.97 10.48
N ILE A 31 6.47 -2.18 11.01
CA ILE A 31 5.42 -3.19 10.79
C ILE A 31 4.09 -2.67 11.35
N THR A 32 4.10 -2.17 12.60
CA THR A 32 2.91 -1.58 13.25
C THR A 32 2.41 -0.37 12.46
N LEU A 33 3.32 0.50 11.98
CA LEU A 33 2.98 1.62 11.12
C LEU A 33 2.26 1.16 9.84
N CYS A 34 2.77 0.12 9.16
CA CYS A 34 2.15 -0.40 7.95
C CYS A 34 0.75 -0.98 8.20
N PHE A 35 0.54 -1.65 9.35
CA PHE A 35 -0.78 -2.13 9.75
C PHE A 35 -1.77 -0.97 9.95
N ILE A 36 -1.39 0.01 10.79
CA ILE A 36 -2.24 1.18 11.08
C ILE A 36 -2.50 1.99 9.80
N TRP A 37 -1.49 2.12 8.94
CA TRP A 37 -1.63 2.84 7.68
C TRP A 37 -2.58 2.12 6.71
N GLY A 38 -2.47 0.77 6.59
CA GLY A 38 -3.41 -0.02 5.79
C GLY A 38 -4.85 0.09 6.29
N LEU A 39 -5.04 0.11 7.61
CA LEU A 39 -6.34 0.33 8.24
C LEU A 39 -6.88 1.74 7.95
N ALA A 40 -6.06 2.77 8.13
CA ALA A 40 -6.44 4.16 7.90
C ALA A 40 -6.74 4.44 6.41
N GLU A 41 -5.88 3.95 5.48
CA GLU A 41 -6.10 4.09 4.04
C GLU A 41 -7.37 3.40 3.60
N GLY A 42 -7.64 2.22 4.12
CA GLY A 42 -8.86 1.50 3.83
C GLY A 42 -10.14 2.16 4.34
N THR A 43 -10.06 3.14 5.27
CA THR A 43 -11.19 3.86 5.85
C THR A 43 -11.26 5.33 5.42
N PHE A 44 -10.43 6.20 5.99
CA PHE A 44 -10.53 7.66 5.82
C PHE A 44 -9.28 8.33 5.23
N PHE A 45 -8.12 7.68 5.29
CA PHE A 45 -6.86 8.28 4.84
C PHE A 45 -6.68 8.11 3.34
N PHE A 46 -6.15 9.11 2.65
CA PHE A 46 -6.06 9.13 1.19
C PHE A 46 -4.66 8.79 0.63
N VAL A 47 -3.64 8.72 1.49
CA VAL A 47 -2.29 8.30 1.10
C VAL A 47 -2.12 6.81 1.31
N VAL A 48 -1.64 6.11 0.28
CA VAL A 48 -1.49 4.65 0.31
C VAL A 48 -0.27 4.18 1.12
N PRO A 49 -0.31 3.00 1.77
CA PRO A 49 0.81 2.45 2.54
C PRO A 49 2.01 2.08 1.67
N ASP A 50 1.87 2.14 0.34
CA ASP A 50 2.94 1.93 -0.64
C ASP A 50 4.16 2.83 -0.36
N VAL A 51 3.95 4.02 0.20
CA VAL A 51 5.01 4.96 0.61
C VAL A 51 5.95 4.33 1.63
N ALA A 52 5.41 3.70 2.67
CA ALA A 52 6.22 3.03 3.68
C ALA A 52 6.82 1.71 3.15
N ILE A 53 6.02 0.92 2.42
CA ILE A 53 6.45 -0.36 1.84
C ILE A 53 7.60 -0.16 0.87
N SER A 54 7.53 0.83 -0.03
CA SER A 54 8.59 1.13 -1.00
C SER A 54 9.89 1.55 -0.32
N MET A 55 9.83 2.33 0.76
CA MET A 55 11.01 2.69 1.53
C MET A 55 11.68 1.47 2.16
N VAL A 56 10.89 0.60 2.80
CA VAL A 56 11.42 -0.65 3.40
C VAL A 56 11.99 -1.55 2.30
N ALA A 57 11.35 -1.63 1.13
CA ALA A 57 11.82 -2.41 -0.01
C ALA A 57 13.19 -1.93 -0.51
N MET A 58 13.41 -0.61 -0.61
CA MET A 58 14.69 -0.03 -1.01
C MET A 58 15.80 -0.27 0.03
N LEU A 59 15.46 -0.23 1.32
CA LEU A 59 16.42 -0.38 2.42
C LEU A 59 16.75 -1.83 2.75
N LYS A 60 15.72 -2.68 2.89
CA LYS A 60 15.83 -4.09 3.30
C LYS A 60 14.82 -4.98 2.56
N PRO A 61 15.01 -5.26 1.26
CA PRO A 61 14.03 -5.97 0.43
C PRO A 61 13.66 -7.36 0.95
N ARG A 62 14.58 -8.03 1.69
CA ARG A 62 14.32 -9.36 2.28
C ARG A 62 13.41 -9.33 3.52
N ARG A 63 13.19 -8.17 4.13
CA ARG A 63 12.37 -8.04 5.35
C ARG A 63 11.01 -7.42 5.10
N VAL A 64 10.76 -6.86 3.91
CA VAL A 64 9.55 -6.10 3.58
C VAL A 64 8.27 -6.93 3.63
N TRP A 65 8.34 -8.24 3.42
CA TRP A 65 7.17 -9.12 3.42
C TRP A 65 6.32 -9.02 4.71
N ARG A 66 6.96 -8.78 5.87
CA ARG A 66 6.26 -8.56 7.15
C ARG A 66 5.43 -7.28 7.13
N HIS A 67 5.95 -6.21 6.52
CA HIS A 67 5.27 -4.93 6.36
C HIS A 67 4.12 -5.06 5.37
N ILE A 68 4.31 -5.83 4.29
CA ILE A 68 3.26 -6.14 3.33
C ILE A 68 2.12 -6.89 4.00
N LEU A 69 2.40 -7.96 4.74
CA LEU A 69 1.38 -8.71 5.47
C LEU A 69 0.62 -7.85 6.48
N ALA A 70 1.33 -6.98 7.21
CA ALA A 70 0.71 -6.05 8.15
C ALA A 70 -0.21 -5.05 7.44
N ALA A 71 0.22 -4.46 6.32
CA ALA A 71 -0.61 -3.55 5.53
C ALA A 71 -1.83 -4.24 4.92
N ILE A 72 -1.69 -5.48 4.44
CA ILE A 72 -2.81 -6.30 3.95
C ILE A 72 -3.82 -6.54 5.08
N ALA A 73 -3.34 -6.99 6.25
CA ALA A 73 -4.22 -7.23 7.40
C ALA A 73 -5.00 -5.98 7.80
N GLY A 74 -4.34 -4.82 7.90
CA GLY A 74 -5.00 -3.54 8.16
C GLY A 74 -6.03 -3.19 7.10
N SER A 75 -5.70 -3.33 5.81
CA SER A 75 -6.62 -3.04 4.71
C SER A 75 -7.82 -3.99 4.67
N VAL A 76 -7.62 -5.28 4.95
CA VAL A 76 -8.72 -6.27 5.01
C VAL A 76 -9.68 -5.94 6.14
N ILE A 77 -9.17 -5.61 7.33
CA ILE A 77 -10.01 -5.20 8.46
C ILE A 77 -10.79 -3.93 8.12
N ALA A 78 -10.13 -2.91 7.54
CA ALA A 78 -10.79 -1.70 7.08
C ALA A 78 -11.92 -1.98 6.08
N GLY A 79 -11.64 -2.81 5.08
CA GLY A 79 -12.61 -3.20 4.08
C GLY A 79 -13.81 -3.92 4.70
N MET A 80 -13.59 -4.79 5.69
CA MET A 80 -14.66 -5.47 6.41
C MET A 80 -15.53 -4.53 7.22
N ILE A 81 -14.92 -3.54 7.88
CA ILE A 81 -15.65 -2.50 8.61
C ILE A 81 -16.55 -1.73 7.64
N LEU A 82 -16.01 -1.25 6.52
CA LEU A 82 -16.77 -0.50 5.53
C LEU A 82 -17.83 -1.33 4.83
N PHE A 83 -17.52 -2.57 4.45
CA PHE A 83 -18.47 -3.52 3.88
C PHE A 83 -19.67 -3.75 4.83
N SER A 84 -19.38 -4.05 6.10
CA SER A 84 -20.44 -4.30 7.10
C SER A 84 -21.23 -3.03 7.38
N TRP A 85 -20.60 -1.87 7.40
CA TRP A 85 -21.28 -0.58 7.55
C TRP A 85 -22.20 -0.30 6.36
N SER A 86 -21.75 -0.54 5.14
CA SER A 86 -22.57 -0.36 3.94
C SER A 86 -23.77 -1.29 3.91
N VAL A 87 -23.64 -2.54 4.41
CA VAL A 87 -24.79 -3.46 4.55
C VAL A 87 -25.85 -2.91 5.52
N SER A 88 -25.42 -2.32 6.65
CA SER A 88 -26.34 -1.86 7.70
C SER A 88 -26.90 -0.45 7.46
N ALA A 89 -26.12 0.43 6.83
CA ALA A 89 -26.46 1.83 6.61
C ALA A 89 -25.79 2.37 5.32
N PRO A 90 -26.24 1.94 4.13
CA PRO A 90 -25.59 2.21 2.85
C PRO A 90 -25.41 3.70 2.56
N GLU A 91 -26.46 4.50 2.77
CA GLU A 91 -26.37 5.94 2.55
C GLU A 91 -25.42 6.66 3.50
N ALA A 92 -25.32 6.20 4.77
CA ALA A 92 -24.41 6.79 5.74
C ALA A 92 -22.95 6.46 5.38
N ALA A 93 -22.68 5.21 4.99
CA ALA A 93 -21.36 4.77 4.52
C ALA A 93 -20.95 5.54 3.25
N HIS A 94 -21.84 5.69 2.28
CA HIS A 94 -21.61 6.46 1.06
C HIS A 94 -21.28 7.92 1.37
N ARG A 95 -22.11 8.61 2.18
CA ARG A 95 -21.88 10.01 2.58
C ARG A 95 -20.54 10.19 3.32
N ALA A 96 -20.15 9.22 4.15
CA ALA A 96 -18.89 9.30 4.88
C ALA A 96 -17.68 9.15 3.96
N VAL A 97 -17.70 8.18 3.04
CA VAL A 97 -16.62 7.97 2.08
C VAL A 97 -16.53 9.12 1.07
N ALA A 98 -17.66 9.69 0.65
CA ALA A 98 -17.69 10.86 -0.25
C ALA A 98 -17.05 12.13 0.37
N ARG A 99 -16.92 12.20 1.70
CA ARG A 99 -16.23 13.31 2.40
C ARG A 99 -14.71 13.14 2.48
N VAL A 100 -14.19 11.97 2.12
CA VAL A 100 -12.74 11.75 2.12
C VAL A 100 -12.11 12.62 1.02
N PRO A 101 -11.01 13.33 1.30
CA PRO A 101 -10.34 14.15 0.28
C PRO A 101 -10.03 13.37 -0.99
N PHE A 102 -10.19 14.01 -2.13
CA PHE A 102 -9.95 13.46 -3.49
C PHE A 102 -10.86 12.30 -3.91
N VAL A 103 -11.92 12.00 -3.15
CA VAL A 103 -13.00 11.11 -3.59
C VAL A 103 -14.03 11.94 -4.35
N THR A 104 -14.36 11.52 -5.56
CA THR A 104 -15.25 12.23 -6.48
C THR A 104 -16.43 11.36 -6.91
N ALA A 105 -17.53 11.97 -7.31
CA ALA A 105 -18.74 11.27 -7.72
C ALA A 105 -18.51 10.30 -8.91
N TRP A 106 -17.66 10.67 -9.86
CA TRP A 106 -17.35 9.79 -11.00
C TRP A 106 -16.68 8.47 -10.58
N MET A 107 -15.93 8.46 -9.46
CA MET A 107 -15.29 7.23 -8.95
C MET A 107 -16.33 6.23 -8.47
N PHE A 108 -17.39 6.68 -7.81
CA PHE A 108 -18.50 5.79 -7.41
C PHE A 108 -19.18 5.19 -8.62
N ALA A 109 -19.56 6.02 -9.61
CA ALA A 109 -20.19 5.54 -10.84
C ALA A 109 -19.30 4.52 -11.57
N ARG A 110 -17.98 4.78 -11.64
CA ARG A 110 -17.04 3.87 -12.28
C ARG A 110 -16.90 2.55 -11.54
N VAL A 111 -16.83 2.57 -10.20
CA VAL A 111 -16.75 1.35 -9.37
C VAL A 111 -18.04 0.56 -9.46
N HIS A 112 -19.20 1.22 -9.38
CA HIS A 112 -20.51 0.59 -9.51
C HIS A 112 -20.63 -0.15 -10.85
N ALA A 113 -20.35 0.52 -11.96
CA ALA A 113 -20.35 -0.10 -13.28
C ALA A 113 -19.38 -1.28 -13.39
N SER A 114 -18.16 -1.14 -12.85
CA SER A 114 -17.17 -2.22 -12.85
C SER A 114 -17.61 -3.43 -12.02
N LEU A 115 -18.23 -3.22 -10.86
CA LEU A 115 -18.77 -4.29 -10.02
C LEU A 115 -19.98 -4.95 -10.67
N GLN A 116 -20.84 -4.20 -11.36
CA GLN A 116 -21.97 -4.73 -12.10
C GLN A 116 -21.50 -5.67 -13.23
N GLU A 117 -20.45 -5.28 -13.97
CA GLU A 117 -19.93 -6.04 -15.11
C GLU A 117 -19.05 -7.22 -14.68
N HIS A 118 -18.12 -6.99 -13.75
CA HIS A 118 -17.05 -7.96 -13.43
C HIS A 118 -17.17 -8.58 -12.04
N ARG A 119 -18.15 -8.17 -11.22
CA ARG A 119 -18.38 -8.68 -9.86
C ARG A 119 -17.09 -8.76 -9.04
N SER A 120 -16.70 -9.96 -8.60
CA SER A 120 -15.48 -10.19 -7.82
C SER A 120 -14.19 -9.81 -8.56
N GLY A 121 -14.17 -9.88 -9.88
CA GLY A 121 -13.05 -9.43 -10.72
C GLY A 121 -12.76 -7.95 -10.57
N ALA A 122 -13.79 -7.11 -10.42
CA ALA A 122 -13.62 -5.68 -10.17
C ALA A 122 -12.84 -5.40 -8.88
N ILE A 123 -13.07 -6.18 -7.82
CA ILE A 123 -12.36 -6.04 -6.53
C ILE A 123 -10.88 -6.38 -6.70
N PHE A 124 -10.58 -7.43 -7.47
CA PHE A 124 -9.21 -7.84 -7.72
C PHE A 124 -8.44 -6.82 -8.57
N LEU A 125 -9.07 -6.23 -9.58
CA LEU A 125 -8.48 -5.21 -10.45
C LEU A 125 -8.49 -3.80 -9.84
N GLY A 126 -9.33 -3.57 -8.84
CA GLY A 126 -9.53 -2.27 -8.19
C GLY A 126 -8.24 -1.57 -7.76
N PRO A 127 -7.28 -2.24 -7.09
CA PRO A 127 -6.01 -1.62 -6.69
C PRO A 127 -5.16 -1.06 -7.83
N MET A 128 -5.41 -1.52 -9.09
CA MET A 128 -4.72 -1.04 -10.29
C MET A 128 -5.44 0.10 -10.99
N SER A 129 -6.70 0.34 -10.66
CA SER A 129 -7.54 1.36 -11.31
C SER A 129 -7.20 2.80 -10.91
N GLY A 130 -6.40 2.98 -9.85
CA GLY A 130 -6.16 4.30 -9.25
C GLY A 130 -7.32 4.80 -8.37
N ILE A 131 -8.45 4.10 -8.31
CA ILE A 131 -9.60 4.48 -7.49
C ILE A 131 -9.41 3.98 -6.06
N PRO A 132 -9.73 4.80 -5.02
CA PRO A 132 -9.58 4.40 -3.62
C PRO A 132 -10.34 3.13 -3.28
N TYR A 133 -9.68 2.19 -2.61
CA TYR A 133 -10.23 0.88 -2.22
C TYR A 133 -11.52 0.99 -1.38
N LYS A 134 -11.64 2.02 -0.55
CA LYS A 134 -12.82 2.25 0.30
C LYS A 134 -14.12 2.35 -0.50
N ILE A 135 -14.07 2.85 -1.74
CA ILE A 135 -15.24 2.91 -2.62
C ILE A 135 -15.67 1.49 -3.01
N TYR A 136 -14.71 0.64 -3.40
CA TYR A 136 -15.02 -0.79 -3.67
C TYR A 136 -15.61 -1.47 -2.44
N ALA A 137 -15.13 -1.15 -1.23
CA ALA A 137 -15.61 -1.79 -0.01
C ALA A 137 -17.07 -1.44 0.33
N ILE A 138 -17.53 -0.22 0.02
CA ILE A 138 -18.92 0.18 0.29
C ILE A 138 -19.89 -0.14 -0.85
N GLU A 139 -19.41 -0.24 -2.10
CA GLU A 139 -20.23 -0.63 -3.25
C GLU A 139 -20.37 -2.16 -3.40
N ALA A 140 -19.38 -2.93 -2.93
CA ALA A 140 -19.34 -4.38 -3.10
C ALA A 140 -20.53 -5.16 -2.52
N PRO A 141 -21.17 -4.77 -1.37
CA PRO A 141 -22.29 -5.52 -0.80
C PRO A 141 -23.46 -5.76 -1.74
N GLU A 142 -23.68 -4.87 -2.69
CA GLU A 142 -24.77 -4.98 -3.67
C GLU A 142 -24.51 -6.09 -4.70
N PHE A 143 -23.23 -6.41 -4.98
CA PHE A 143 -22.82 -7.29 -6.08
C PHE A 143 -22.22 -8.61 -5.63
N VAL A 144 -21.58 -8.65 -4.46
CA VAL A 144 -20.83 -9.82 -3.97
C VAL A 144 -21.05 -10.06 -2.49
N GLY A 145 -21.05 -11.34 -2.12
CA GLY A 145 -21.14 -11.73 -0.71
C GLY A 145 -19.86 -11.42 0.08
N ARG A 146 -19.99 -11.32 1.39
CA ARG A 146 -18.91 -11.00 2.34
C ARG A 146 -17.67 -11.90 2.18
N ASN A 147 -17.87 -13.21 2.05
CA ASN A 147 -16.76 -14.17 1.92
C ASN A 147 -16.01 -13.97 0.61
N THR A 148 -16.71 -13.73 -0.49
CA THR A 148 -16.11 -13.44 -1.80
C THR A 148 -15.31 -12.13 -1.74
N PHE A 149 -15.86 -11.09 -1.10
CA PHE A 149 -15.15 -9.83 -0.90
C PHE A 149 -13.83 -10.03 -0.15
N LEU A 150 -13.84 -10.78 0.95
CA LEU A 150 -12.64 -11.12 1.72
C LEU A 150 -11.60 -11.87 0.91
N LEU A 151 -12.04 -12.93 0.20
CA LEU A 151 -11.15 -13.77 -0.61
C LEU A 151 -10.51 -12.99 -1.75
N CYS A 152 -11.17 -11.99 -2.31
CA CYS A 152 -10.62 -11.17 -3.39
C CYS A 152 -9.73 -10.03 -2.88
N THR A 153 -10.07 -9.42 -1.73
CA THR A 153 -9.36 -8.25 -1.20
C THR A 153 -7.89 -8.57 -0.84
N GLY A 154 -7.65 -9.66 -0.12
CA GLY A 154 -6.30 -10.03 0.31
C GLY A 154 -5.33 -10.20 -0.87
N PRO A 155 -5.62 -11.08 -1.84
CA PRO A 155 -4.81 -11.27 -3.04
C PRO A 155 -4.66 -10.00 -3.89
N ALA A 156 -5.72 -9.20 -4.04
CA ALA A 156 -5.67 -7.95 -4.79
C ALA A 156 -4.68 -6.94 -4.17
N ARG A 157 -4.72 -6.78 -2.85
CA ARG A 157 -3.76 -5.96 -2.10
C ARG A 157 -2.35 -6.53 -2.16
N ALA A 158 -2.21 -7.86 -2.05
CA ALA A 158 -0.92 -8.53 -2.15
C ALA A 158 -0.28 -8.28 -3.52
N ALA A 159 -1.02 -8.43 -4.62
CA ALA A 159 -0.52 -8.20 -5.97
C ALA A 159 0.05 -6.78 -6.13
N ARG A 160 -0.67 -5.76 -5.67
CA ARG A 160 -0.21 -4.37 -5.69
C ARG A 160 1.07 -4.18 -4.86
N PHE A 161 1.09 -4.62 -3.61
CA PHE A 161 2.26 -4.44 -2.74
C PHE A 161 3.48 -5.23 -3.21
N LEU A 162 3.29 -6.40 -3.83
CA LEU A 162 4.37 -7.16 -4.45
C LEU A 162 4.98 -6.43 -5.65
N MET A 163 4.17 -5.74 -6.46
CA MET A 163 4.70 -4.90 -7.54
C MET A 163 5.53 -3.73 -7.00
N ILE A 164 5.04 -3.04 -5.95
CA ILE A 164 5.80 -1.99 -5.29
C ILE A 164 7.12 -2.53 -4.72
N TRP A 165 7.05 -3.68 -4.04
CA TRP A 165 8.26 -4.35 -3.54
C TRP A 165 9.25 -4.69 -4.65
N GLY A 166 8.78 -5.31 -5.75
CA GLY A 166 9.62 -5.67 -6.89
C GLY A 166 10.31 -4.46 -7.49
N GLY A 167 9.55 -3.44 -7.86
CA GLY A 167 10.08 -2.23 -8.48
C GLY A 167 11.08 -1.47 -7.59
N PHE A 168 10.65 -1.10 -6.39
CA PHE A 168 11.51 -0.34 -5.47
C PHE A 168 12.63 -1.19 -4.87
N GLY A 169 12.42 -2.49 -4.67
CA GLY A 169 13.46 -3.40 -4.19
C GLY A 169 14.59 -3.59 -5.20
N ILE A 170 14.26 -3.76 -6.48
CA ILE A 170 15.24 -3.84 -7.57
C ILE A 170 16.00 -2.52 -7.69
N ALA A 171 15.28 -1.39 -7.76
CA ALA A 171 15.88 -0.06 -7.85
C ALA A 171 16.82 0.23 -6.68
N GLY A 172 16.35 -0.02 -5.44
CA GLY A 172 17.14 0.19 -4.23
C GLY A 172 18.39 -0.69 -4.19
N ASN A 173 18.26 -1.97 -4.55
CA ASN A 173 19.40 -2.89 -4.61
C ASN A 173 20.43 -2.46 -5.68
N PHE A 174 19.96 -2.06 -6.85
CA PHE A 174 20.82 -1.55 -7.93
C PHE A 174 21.57 -0.29 -7.48
N LEU A 175 20.89 0.73 -6.97
CA LEU A 175 21.49 1.99 -6.54
C LEU A 175 22.52 1.80 -5.41
N ARG A 176 22.24 0.90 -4.46
CA ARG A 176 23.17 0.58 -3.38
C ARG A 176 24.42 -0.13 -3.89
N ARG A 177 24.25 -1.13 -4.78
CA ARG A 177 25.38 -1.93 -5.27
C ARG A 177 26.22 -1.21 -6.33
N SER A 178 25.57 -0.55 -7.31
CA SER A 178 26.26 0.03 -8.45
C SER A 178 26.72 1.47 -8.22
N ARG A 179 26.06 2.21 -7.31
CA ARG A 179 26.30 3.64 -7.07
C ARG A 179 26.65 3.97 -5.63
N ASN A 180 26.78 2.99 -4.74
CA ASN A 180 27.09 3.17 -3.31
C ASN A 180 26.18 4.20 -2.63
N TRP A 181 24.86 4.17 -2.96
CA TRP A 181 23.91 5.12 -2.40
C TRP A 181 23.62 4.80 -0.94
N THR A 182 23.71 5.84 -0.11
CA THR A 182 23.37 5.77 1.31
C THR A 182 21.85 5.72 1.52
N ALA A 183 21.41 5.31 2.71
CA ALA A 183 19.99 5.30 3.09
C ALA A 183 19.36 6.70 2.93
N ARG A 184 20.11 7.78 3.21
CA ARG A 184 19.63 9.17 3.03
C ARG A 184 19.35 9.51 1.57
N LYS A 185 20.25 9.15 0.65
CA LYS A 185 20.04 9.40 -0.80
C LYS A 185 18.83 8.63 -1.33
N LEU A 186 18.66 7.37 -0.89
CA LEU A 186 17.51 6.55 -1.25
C LEU A 186 16.20 7.15 -0.73
N SER A 187 16.18 7.67 0.52
CA SER A 187 14.98 8.28 1.07
C SER A 187 14.59 9.58 0.36
N ILE A 188 15.58 10.39 -0.05
CA ILE A 188 15.32 11.61 -0.83
C ILE A 188 14.71 11.22 -2.18
N LEU A 189 15.32 10.28 -2.91
CA LEU A 189 14.82 9.83 -4.21
C LEU A 189 13.37 9.31 -4.10
N GLN A 190 13.12 8.44 -3.13
CA GLN A 190 11.81 7.84 -2.90
C GLN A 190 10.77 8.89 -2.47
N GLY A 191 11.14 9.81 -1.57
CA GLY A 191 10.27 10.90 -1.15
C GLY A 191 9.91 11.83 -2.33
N THR A 192 10.91 12.21 -3.13
CA THR A 192 10.68 13.01 -4.35
C THR A 192 9.76 12.29 -5.33
N PHE A 193 9.97 10.99 -5.55
CA PHE A 193 9.08 10.18 -6.40
C PHE A 193 7.62 10.27 -5.92
N TRP A 194 7.35 10.06 -4.62
CA TRP A 194 5.98 10.08 -4.11
C TRP A 194 5.36 11.48 -4.09
N ILE A 195 6.15 12.53 -3.83
CA ILE A 195 5.69 13.91 -3.93
C ILE A 195 5.24 14.22 -5.37
N LEU A 196 6.08 13.91 -6.36
CA LEU A 196 5.77 14.12 -7.76
C LEU A 196 4.59 13.25 -8.23
N PHE A 197 4.55 11.99 -7.80
CA PHE A 197 3.44 11.09 -8.09
C PHE A 197 2.10 11.63 -7.58
N TYR A 198 2.05 12.07 -6.32
CA TYR A 198 0.81 12.61 -5.76
C TYR A 198 0.46 13.98 -6.34
N ALA A 199 1.43 14.84 -6.61
CA ALA A 199 1.19 16.12 -7.26
C ALA A 199 0.55 15.91 -8.65
N PHE A 200 1.07 14.96 -9.43
CA PHE A 200 0.49 14.58 -10.72
C PHE A 200 -0.89 13.94 -10.57
N TYR A 201 -1.02 12.94 -9.70
CA TYR A 201 -2.26 12.19 -9.49
C TYR A 201 -3.42 13.10 -9.03
N TRP A 202 -3.18 13.94 -8.04
CA TRP A 202 -4.20 14.87 -7.55
C TRP A 202 -4.48 15.99 -8.54
N GLY A 203 -3.46 16.45 -9.26
CA GLY A 203 -3.64 17.40 -10.34
C GLY A 203 -4.60 16.88 -11.41
N MET A 204 -4.47 15.61 -11.81
CA MET A 204 -5.39 14.99 -12.78
C MET A 204 -6.81 14.78 -12.25
N ILE A 205 -6.98 14.61 -10.92
CA ILE A 205 -8.31 14.42 -10.32
C ILE A 205 -9.04 15.75 -10.13
N VAL A 206 -8.29 16.82 -9.81
CA VAL A 206 -8.85 18.15 -9.51
C VAL A 206 -9.03 18.99 -10.77
N LEU A 207 -8.24 18.73 -11.82
CA LEU A 207 -8.36 19.38 -13.13
C LEU A 207 -9.17 18.45 -14.05
N PRO A 208 -10.48 18.66 -14.21
CA PRO A 208 -11.32 17.87 -15.11
C PRO A 208 -10.99 18.11 -16.58
#